data_62aee158e5a0cbb4ed29a29e7dd0c5dd
#
_entry.id   62aee158e5a0cbb4ed29a29e7dd0c5dd
#
_cell.length_a   1.000
_cell.length_b   1.000
_cell.length_c   1.000
_cell.angle_alpha   90.00
_cell.angle_beta   90.00
_cell.angle_gamma   90.00
#
_symmetry.space_group_name_H-M   'P 1'
#
loop_
_entity.id
_entity.type
_entity.pdbx_description
1 polymer ?
#
loop_
_entity_poly.entity_id
_entity_poly.type
_entity_poly.pdbx_seq_one_letter_code
_entity_poly.pdbx_strand_id
1 'polypeptide(L)'
;NEITRFQTSQIEAEFAAAVEEHRVAEVYWVGGEPLMYEQHWRYMPRIIELGDGGRLYARYNTNLSRVDYRGINLYRDILVHTRDWQICASLDGTGQIGEYVRTNLDYRTFLNNFEQGLKYATNRRQMRLDFTLTLPGMFEVHNVEQLAQQYDVELLSKVIFSFTPDIVMSPLALPRELLEPWLDELIANSTNKTMRDVLTQLKTRPTFQEQWPNEWATSLKKGKDRILKLEQIRTQSVTLSDILGARPAVLEWWMKIE
;
A
#
# COMPACT_ATOMS: atom_id res chain seq x y z
N ASN A 1 12.02 18.84 15.22
CA ASN A 1 13.36 19.13 14.77
C ASN A 1 13.33 20.42 13.92
N GLU A 2 14.19 21.43 14.22
CA GLU A 2 14.22 22.72 13.53
C GLU A 2 14.56 22.58 12.04
N ILE A 3 15.49 21.69 11.70
CA ILE A 3 15.88 21.42 10.32
C ILE A 3 14.68 20.92 9.52
N THR A 4 13.90 20.00 10.05
CA THR A 4 12.72 19.47 9.37
C THR A 4 11.65 20.53 9.16
N ARG A 5 11.44 21.42 10.13
CA ARG A 5 10.49 22.53 10.01
C ARG A 5 10.95 23.56 8.96
N PHE A 6 12.22 23.90 8.96
CA PHE A 6 12.82 24.79 7.97
C PHE A 6 12.69 24.22 6.56
N GLN A 7 13.08 22.97 6.35
CA GLN A 7 12.96 22.30 5.06
C GLN A 7 11.50 22.23 4.58
N THR A 8 10.56 21.88 5.46
CA THR A 8 9.14 21.82 5.11
C THR A 8 8.60 23.19 4.67
N SER A 9 8.93 24.27 5.42
CA SER A 9 8.47 25.62 5.07
C SER A 9 9.10 26.14 3.77
N GLN A 10 10.36 25.84 3.52
CA GLN A 10 11.03 26.21 2.27
C GLN A 10 10.43 25.46 1.07
N ILE A 11 10.24 24.16 1.17
CA ILE A 11 9.62 23.34 0.11
C ILE A 11 8.20 23.83 -0.20
N GLU A 12 7.41 24.15 0.84
CA GLU A 12 6.07 24.70 0.65
C GLU A 12 6.11 26.06 -0.05
N ALA A 13 7.02 26.94 0.34
CA ALA A 13 7.17 28.27 -0.29
C ALA A 13 7.60 28.16 -1.77
N GLU A 14 8.55 27.28 -2.07
CA GLU A 14 8.99 27.02 -3.45
C GLU A 14 7.88 26.42 -4.31
N PHE A 15 7.10 25.48 -3.76
CA PHE A 15 5.95 24.92 -4.45
C PHE A 15 4.85 25.96 -4.67
N ALA A 16 4.54 26.78 -3.67
CA ALA A 16 3.60 27.88 -3.80
C ALA A 16 4.01 28.87 -4.92
N ALA A 17 5.29 29.27 -4.94
CA ALA A 17 5.82 30.11 -6.01
C ALA A 17 5.70 29.44 -7.39
N ALA A 18 6.03 28.16 -7.50
CA ALA A 18 5.89 27.41 -8.75
C ALA A 18 4.43 27.35 -9.25
N VAL A 19 3.46 27.26 -8.33
CA VAL A 19 2.02 27.31 -8.66
C VAL A 19 1.63 28.67 -9.19
N GLU A 20 1.95 29.76 -8.45
CA GLU A 20 1.59 31.14 -8.85
C GLU A 20 2.31 31.59 -10.13
N GLU A 21 3.48 31.05 -10.41
CA GLU A 21 4.26 31.31 -11.64
C GLU A 21 3.90 30.41 -12.81
N HIS A 22 2.85 29.59 -12.69
CA HIS A 22 2.37 28.69 -13.74
C HIS A 22 3.42 27.64 -14.20
N ARG A 23 4.32 27.20 -13.32
CA ARG A 23 5.43 26.27 -13.66
C ARG A 23 5.11 24.79 -13.42
N VAL A 24 3.96 24.46 -12.82
CA VAL A 24 3.61 23.08 -12.46
C VAL A 24 2.88 22.41 -13.61
N ALA A 25 3.49 21.40 -14.22
CA ALA A 25 2.91 20.55 -15.27
C ALA A 25 2.63 19.11 -14.80
N GLU A 26 3.35 18.65 -13.79
CA GLU A 26 3.13 17.35 -13.14
C GLU A 26 3.29 17.49 -11.64
N VAL A 27 2.44 16.80 -10.89
CA VAL A 27 2.57 16.69 -9.45
C VAL A 27 2.38 15.23 -9.02
N TYR A 28 3.27 14.75 -8.15
CA TYR A 28 3.18 13.42 -7.56
C TYR A 28 2.98 13.50 -6.06
N TRP A 29 1.76 13.26 -5.62
CA TRP A 29 1.36 13.25 -4.24
C TRP A 29 1.67 11.88 -3.62
N VAL A 30 2.70 11.83 -2.79
CA VAL A 30 3.25 10.61 -2.16
C VAL A 30 3.81 10.91 -0.77
N GLY A 31 4.01 9.86 0.03
CA GLY A 31 4.54 9.93 1.38
C GLY A 31 3.45 10.13 2.44
N GLY A 32 3.55 9.43 3.58
CA GLY A 32 2.48 9.36 4.57
C GLY A 32 1.13 9.00 3.92
N GLU A 33 0.13 9.86 4.10
CA GLU A 33 -1.13 9.83 3.35
C GLU A 33 -1.39 11.22 2.74
N PRO A 34 -1.20 11.38 1.42
CA PRO A 34 -1.24 12.72 0.80
C PRO A 34 -2.60 13.40 0.90
N LEU A 35 -3.70 12.65 0.93
CA LEU A 35 -5.05 13.21 1.04
C LEU A 35 -5.38 13.71 2.47
N MET A 36 -4.48 13.48 3.42
CA MET A 36 -4.55 14.08 4.76
C MET A 36 -3.82 15.42 4.85
N TYR A 37 -3.02 15.80 3.86
CA TYR A 37 -2.27 17.05 3.88
C TYR A 37 -3.12 18.24 3.43
N GLU A 38 -3.15 19.30 4.24
CA GLU A 38 -3.87 20.55 3.89
C GLU A 38 -3.30 21.20 2.63
N GLN A 39 -2.00 21.05 2.38
CA GLN A 39 -1.33 21.56 1.18
C GLN A 39 -1.94 20.99 -0.11
N HIS A 40 -2.28 19.69 -0.14
CA HIS A 40 -2.97 19.12 -1.29
C HIS A 40 -4.27 19.86 -1.60
N TRP A 41 -5.12 20.03 -0.58
CA TRP A 41 -6.44 20.66 -0.73
C TRP A 41 -6.41 22.17 -0.93
N ARG A 42 -5.27 22.80 -0.69
CA ARG A 42 -5.00 24.21 -0.98
C ARG A 42 -4.51 24.40 -2.41
N TYR A 43 -3.49 23.65 -2.81
CA TYR A 43 -2.78 23.93 -4.06
C TYR A 43 -3.43 23.29 -5.29
N MET A 44 -4.07 22.13 -5.18
CA MET A 44 -4.74 21.52 -6.34
C MET A 44 -5.89 22.38 -6.88
N PRO A 45 -6.83 22.88 -6.04
CA PRO A 45 -7.82 23.86 -6.51
C PRO A 45 -7.18 25.15 -7.04
N ARG A 46 -6.11 25.64 -6.40
CA ARG A 46 -5.44 26.86 -6.84
C ARG A 46 -4.84 26.75 -8.25
N ILE A 47 -4.22 25.62 -8.58
CA ILE A 47 -3.74 25.33 -9.94
C ILE A 47 -4.88 25.38 -10.96
N ILE A 48 -6.04 24.83 -10.60
CA ILE A 48 -7.24 24.85 -11.47
C ILE A 48 -7.78 26.27 -11.63
N GLU A 49 -7.89 27.05 -10.55
CA GLU A 49 -8.32 28.47 -10.55
C GLU A 49 -7.43 29.33 -11.44
N LEU A 50 -6.13 29.06 -11.45
CA LEU A 50 -5.16 29.75 -12.32
C LEU A 50 -5.27 29.37 -13.81
N GLY A 51 -6.12 28.39 -14.15
CA GLY A 51 -6.31 27.90 -15.52
C GLY A 51 -5.31 26.84 -15.97
N ASP A 52 -4.48 26.33 -15.06
CA ASP A 52 -3.43 25.35 -15.38
C ASP A 52 -3.89 23.89 -15.34
N GLY A 53 -5.11 23.62 -14.89
CA GLY A 53 -5.66 22.27 -14.80
C GLY A 53 -5.53 21.48 -16.10
N GLY A 54 -5.87 22.09 -17.25
CA GLY A 54 -5.83 21.43 -18.57
C GLY A 54 -4.44 21.02 -19.07
N ARG A 55 -3.35 21.37 -18.36
CA ARG A 55 -1.98 20.91 -18.66
C ARG A 55 -1.40 20.04 -17.54
N LEU A 56 -2.05 19.99 -16.38
CA LEU A 56 -1.56 19.27 -15.20
C LEU A 56 -1.76 17.76 -15.34
N TYR A 57 -0.70 16.99 -15.06
CA TYR A 57 -0.78 15.56 -14.78
C TYR A 57 -0.66 15.32 -13.28
N ALA A 58 -1.70 14.76 -12.64
CA ALA A 58 -1.73 14.52 -11.20
C ALA A 58 -1.61 13.04 -10.85
N ARG A 59 -0.61 12.68 -10.04
CA ARG A 59 -0.35 11.30 -9.62
C ARG A 59 -0.46 11.16 -8.11
N TYR A 60 -0.97 10.01 -7.66
CA TYR A 60 -1.19 9.73 -6.25
C TYR A 60 -0.77 8.31 -5.88
N ASN A 61 -0.09 8.17 -4.72
CA ASN A 61 -0.07 6.92 -3.95
C ASN A 61 -0.82 7.20 -2.66
N THR A 62 -1.97 6.58 -2.47
CA THR A 62 -2.88 6.87 -1.36
C THR A 62 -3.57 5.60 -0.86
N ASN A 63 -3.93 5.58 0.42
CA ASN A 63 -4.76 4.53 1.01
C ASN A 63 -6.27 4.81 0.84
N LEU A 64 -6.64 5.88 0.15
CA LEU A 64 -8.01 6.30 -0.11
C LEU A 64 -8.90 6.40 1.15
N SER A 65 -8.32 6.64 2.32
CA SER A 65 -9.09 6.83 3.55
C SER A 65 -9.94 8.10 3.53
N ARG A 66 -9.61 9.05 2.62
CA ARG A 66 -10.32 10.31 2.45
C ARG A 66 -10.29 10.72 0.98
N VAL A 67 -11.44 11.13 0.45
CA VAL A 67 -11.57 11.74 -0.89
C VAL A 67 -12.37 13.05 -0.86
N ASP A 68 -12.85 13.42 0.32
CA ASP A 68 -13.58 14.67 0.58
C ASP A 68 -12.91 15.46 1.70
N TYR A 69 -12.73 16.75 1.50
CA TYR A 69 -12.20 17.66 2.51
C TYR A 69 -12.82 19.04 2.41
N ARG A 70 -13.47 19.50 3.48
CA ARG A 70 -14.12 20.83 3.57
C ARG A 70 -15.06 21.14 2.39
N GLY A 71 -15.79 20.13 1.91
CA GLY A 71 -16.74 20.26 0.80
C GLY A 71 -16.14 20.08 -0.59
N ILE A 72 -14.82 19.93 -0.72
CA ILE A 72 -14.12 19.67 -1.97
C ILE A 72 -13.93 18.17 -2.11
N ASN A 73 -14.40 17.58 -3.22
CA ASN A 73 -14.20 16.17 -3.57
C ASN A 73 -13.04 16.02 -4.56
N LEU A 74 -12.14 15.07 -4.29
CA LEU A 74 -10.96 14.79 -5.11
C LEU A 74 -11.30 14.58 -6.58
N TYR A 75 -12.28 13.74 -6.86
CA TYR A 75 -12.62 13.36 -8.23
C TYR A 75 -13.41 14.44 -8.95
N ARG A 76 -14.54 14.85 -8.33
CA ARG A 76 -15.49 15.78 -8.93
C ARG A 76 -14.93 17.18 -9.09
N ASP A 77 -14.21 17.67 -8.08
CA ASP A 77 -13.85 19.09 -7.99
C ASP A 77 -12.39 19.37 -8.36
N ILE A 78 -11.55 18.30 -8.45
CA ILE A 78 -10.11 18.43 -8.75
C ILE A 78 -9.76 17.65 -10.01
N LEU A 79 -9.85 16.30 -9.98
CA LEU A 79 -9.25 15.48 -11.02
C LEU A 79 -9.91 15.60 -12.40
N VAL A 80 -11.22 15.83 -12.47
CA VAL A 80 -11.92 16.08 -13.75
C VAL A 80 -11.44 17.35 -14.46
N HIS A 81 -10.81 18.27 -13.74
CA HIS A 81 -10.27 19.52 -14.28
C HIS A 81 -8.80 19.44 -14.66
N THR A 82 -8.14 18.29 -14.45
CA THR A 82 -6.76 18.06 -14.86
C THR A 82 -6.70 17.45 -16.28
N ARG A 83 -5.54 17.62 -16.95
CA ARG A 83 -5.30 17.00 -18.25
C ARG A 83 -5.40 15.48 -18.17
N ASP A 84 -4.82 14.90 -17.13
CA ASP A 84 -4.87 13.47 -16.84
C ASP A 84 -4.45 13.24 -15.37
N TRP A 85 -4.79 12.07 -14.85
CA TRP A 85 -4.46 11.71 -13.49
C TRP A 85 -4.27 10.21 -13.32
N GLN A 86 -3.61 9.83 -12.23
CA GLN A 86 -3.41 8.44 -11.86
C GLN A 86 -3.44 8.27 -10.34
N ILE A 87 -4.23 7.32 -9.87
CA ILE A 87 -4.27 6.89 -8.48
C ILE A 87 -3.79 5.45 -8.37
N CYS A 88 -2.67 5.25 -7.64
CA CYS A 88 -2.25 3.96 -7.14
C CYS A 88 -2.84 3.79 -5.74
N ALA A 89 -3.97 3.09 -5.66
CA ALA A 89 -4.68 2.83 -4.42
C ALA A 89 -3.99 1.70 -3.65
N SER A 90 -3.38 2.04 -2.54
CA SER A 90 -2.56 1.10 -1.75
C SER A 90 -3.44 0.15 -0.95
N LEU A 91 -3.33 -1.14 -1.23
CA LEU A 91 -4.09 -2.21 -0.58
C LEU A 91 -3.19 -3.43 -0.34
N ASP A 92 -3.07 -3.91 0.90
CA ASP A 92 -2.18 -5.02 1.26
C ASP A 92 -2.94 -6.30 1.63
N GLY A 93 -4.25 -6.34 1.35
CA GLY A 93 -5.19 -7.42 1.54
C GLY A 93 -6.62 -6.91 1.52
N THR A 94 -7.60 -7.80 1.41
CA THR A 94 -9.02 -7.47 1.43
C THR A 94 -9.60 -7.67 2.84
N GLY A 95 -10.75 -7.05 3.13
CA GLY A 95 -11.47 -7.22 4.39
C GLY A 95 -10.59 -7.12 5.64
N GLN A 96 -10.79 -8.03 6.56
CA GLN A 96 -10.10 -8.04 7.86
C GLN A 96 -8.58 -8.19 7.76
N ILE A 97 -8.06 -8.93 6.76
CA ILE A 97 -6.61 -9.06 6.58
C ILE A 97 -6.01 -7.74 6.11
N GLY A 98 -6.66 -7.04 5.18
CA GLY A 98 -6.26 -5.71 4.76
C GLY A 98 -6.23 -4.71 5.92
N GLU A 99 -7.27 -4.71 6.75
CA GLU A 99 -7.39 -3.88 7.95
C GLU A 99 -6.33 -4.25 9.01
N TYR A 100 -6.01 -5.54 9.14
CA TYR A 100 -4.92 -6.00 10.02
C TYR A 100 -3.56 -5.48 9.56
N VAL A 101 -3.24 -5.59 8.28
CA VAL A 101 -1.94 -5.16 7.74
C VAL A 101 -1.80 -3.64 7.77
N ARG A 102 -2.86 -2.91 7.43
CA ARG A 102 -2.89 -1.44 7.41
C ARG A 102 -3.68 -0.89 8.58
N THR A 103 -2.98 -0.40 9.59
CA THR A 103 -3.61 0.26 10.75
C THR A 103 -4.52 1.40 10.30
N ASN A 104 -5.76 1.43 10.82
CA ASN A 104 -6.80 2.41 10.50
C ASN A 104 -7.34 2.34 9.05
N LEU A 105 -7.07 1.28 8.31
CA LEU A 105 -7.80 1.01 7.09
C LEU A 105 -9.23 0.59 7.48
N ASP A 106 -10.22 1.28 6.93
CA ASP A 106 -11.61 0.82 6.84
C ASP A 106 -11.80 0.34 5.39
N TYR A 107 -11.87 -0.97 5.22
CA TYR A 107 -11.92 -1.59 3.89
C TYR A 107 -13.18 -1.18 3.12
N ARG A 108 -14.29 -0.98 3.80
CA ARG A 108 -15.54 -0.52 3.17
C ARG A 108 -15.41 0.92 2.65
N THR A 109 -14.82 1.80 3.46
CA THR A 109 -14.53 3.18 3.04
C THR A 109 -13.56 3.20 1.87
N PHE A 110 -12.51 2.36 1.90
CA PHE A 110 -11.59 2.20 0.77
C PHE A 110 -12.32 1.83 -0.51
N LEU A 111 -13.16 0.79 -0.49
CA LEU A 111 -13.92 0.35 -1.67
C LEU A 111 -14.86 1.44 -2.18
N ASN A 112 -15.62 2.08 -1.30
CA ASN A 112 -16.53 3.17 -1.68
C ASN A 112 -15.78 4.31 -2.38
N ASN A 113 -14.62 4.70 -1.85
CA ASN A 113 -13.79 5.76 -2.41
C ASN A 113 -13.13 5.34 -3.74
N PHE A 114 -12.74 4.07 -3.84
CA PHE A 114 -12.20 3.50 -5.07
C PHE A 114 -13.26 3.45 -6.17
N GLU A 115 -14.44 2.93 -5.87
CA GLU A 115 -15.59 2.87 -6.80
C GLU A 115 -16.05 4.27 -7.23
N GLN A 116 -15.98 5.25 -6.33
CA GLN A 116 -16.24 6.64 -6.70
C GLN A 116 -15.24 7.09 -7.77
N GLY A 117 -13.94 6.81 -7.60
CA GLY A 117 -12.90 7.15 -8.58
C GLY A 117 -13.13 6.49 -9.95
N LEU A 118 -13.57 5.23 -9.96
CA LEU A 118 -13.88 4.51 -11.22
C LEU A 118 -14.98 5.21 -12.04
N LYS A 119 -15.94 5.88 -11.41
CA LYS A 119 -17.00 6.64 -12.12
C LYS A 119 -16.46 7.85 -12.88
N TYR A 120 -15.33 8.38 -12.48
CA TYR A 120 -14.65 9.53 -13.10
C TYR A 120 -13.49 9.12 -14.00
N ALA A 121 -13.03 7.88 -13.90
CA ALA A 121 -11.94 7.37 -14.73
C ALA A 121 -12.37 7.22 -16.19
N THR A 122 -11.57 7.71 -17.12
CA THR A 122 -11.78 7.63 -18.57
C THR A 122 -10.94 6.52 -19.22
N ASN A 123 -9.99 5.95 -18.49
CA ASN A 123 -9.15 4.84 -18.92
C ASN A 123 -8.65 4.00 -17.72
N ARG A 124 -8.24 2.75 -18.01
CA ARG A 124 -7.81 1.77 -17.00
C ARG A 124 -6.56 2.17 -16.20
N ARG A 125 -5.81 3.15 -16.65
CA ARG A 125 -4.57 3.58 -15.99
C ARG A 125 -4.80 4.59 -14.88
N GLN A 126 -5.97 5.23 -14.87
CA GLN A 126 -6.28 6.26 -13.90
C GLN A 126 -6.53 5.70 -12.50
N MET A 127 -7.19 4.54 -12.39
CA MET A 127 -7.38 3.84 -11.11
C MET A 127 -6.63 2.52 -11.14
N ARG A 128 -5.74 2.29 -10.18
CA ARG A 128 -4.94 1.06 -10.04
C ARG A 128 -4.95 0.58 -8.61
N LEU A 129 -4.85 -0.73 -8.41
CA LEU A 129 -4.53 -1.30 -7.11
C LEU A 129 -3.02 -1.45 -6.97
N ASP A 130 -2.45 -1.00 -5.85
CA ASP A 130 -1.03 -1.15 -5.50
C ASP A 130 -0.91 -2.06 -4.28
N PHE A 131 -0.62 -3.33 -4.55
CA PHE A 131 -0.55 -4.39 -3.56
C PHE A 131 0.88 -4.60 -3.07
N THR A 132 1.08 -4.52 -1.74
CA THR A 132 2.35 -4.90 -1.12
C THR A 132 2.21 -6.27 -0.48
N LEU A 133 2.90 -7.27 -1.05
CA LEU A 133 2.89 -8.63 -0.55
C LEU A 133 3.60 -8.70 0.80
N THR A 134 2.83 -9.01 1.83
CA THR A 134 3.28 -9.29 3.20
C THR A 134 3.02 -10.76 3.53
N LEU A 135 3.48 -11.25 4.68
CA LEU A 135 3.15 -12.62 5.13
C LEU A 135 1.63 -12.84 5.26
N PRO A 136 0.84 -11.96 5.92
CA PRO A 136 -0.61 -12.06 5.87
C PRO A 136 -1.18 -11.86 4.46
N GLY A 137 -0.58 -10.99 3.66
CA GLY A 137 -0.99 -10.73 2.28
C GLY A 137 -0.84 -11.92 1.34
N MET A 138 -0.03 -12.94 1.70
CA MET A 138 0.03 -14.19 0.91
C MET A 138 -1.31 -14.93 0.88
N PHE A 139 -2.14 -14.81 1.92
CA PHE A 139 -3.50 -15.37 1.93
C PHE A 139 -4.46 -14.61 1.02
N GLU A 140 -4.11 -13.38 0.64
CA GLU A 140 -4.95 -12.46 -0.08
C GLU A 140 -4.64 -12.33 -1.58
N VAL A 141 -3.60 -13.02 -2.06
CA VAL A 141 -3.17 -12.94 -3.47
C VAL A 141 -4.34 -13.14 -4.43
N HIS A 142 -5.10 -14.22 -4.24
CA HIS A 142 -6.26 -14.55 -5.09
C HIS A 142 -7.39 -13.50 -4.96
N ASN A 143 -7.70 -13.07 -3.74
CA ASN A 143 -8.76 -12.10 -3.48
C ASN A 143 -8.45 -10.74 -4.12
N VAL A 144 -7.20 -10.28 -4.05
CA VAL A 144 -6.77 -9.01 -4.66
C VAL A 144 -6.76 -9.12 -6.19
N GLU A 145 -6.37 -10.26 -6.76
CA GLU A 145 -6.48 -10.51 -8.20
C GLU A 145 -7.92 -10.49 -8.68
N GLN A 146 -8.82 -11.15 -7.94
CA GLN A 146 -10.26 -11.11 -8.24
C GLN A 146 -10.82 -9.70 -8.16
N LEU A 147 -10.42 -8.92 -7.15
CA LEU A 147 -10.84 -7.53 -7.00
C LEU A 147 -10.38 -6.68 -8.21
N ALA A 148 -9.13 -6.84 -8.64
CA ALA A 148 -8.61 -6.15 -9.82
C ALA A 148 -9.36 -6.54 -11.11
N GLN A 149 -9.71 -7.82 -11.27
CA GLN A 149 -10.51 -8.31 -12.38
C GLN A 149 -11.95 -7.77 -12.34
N GLN A 150 -12.58 -7.78 -11.16
CA GLN A 150 -13.94 -7.28 -10.96
C GLN A 150 -14.07 -5.81 -11.37
N TYR A 151 -13.09 -4.99 -11.06
CA TYR A 151 -13.08 -3.56 -11.41
C TYR A 151 -12.41 -3.25 -12.75
N ASP A 152 -11.90 -4.25 -13.45
CA ASP A 152 -11.15 -4.10 -14.70
C ASP A 152 -10.02 -3.07 -14.60
N VAL A 153 -9.20 -3.15 -13.54
CA VAL A 153 -8.08 -2.25 -13.26
C VAL A 153 -6.73 -2.97 -13.28
N GLU A 154 -5.66 -2.21 -13.44
CA GLU A 154 -4.30 -2.74 -13.31
C GLU A 154 -3.98 -3.05 -11.83
N LEU A 155 -3.38 -4.21 -11.60
CA LEU A 155 -2.81 -4.60 -10.32
C LEU A 155 -1.29 -4.44 -10.36
N LEU A 156 -0.78 -3.49 -9.59
CA LEU A 156 0.64 -3.37 -9.31
C LEU A 156 0.97 -4.20 -8.08
N SER A 157 2.08 -4.94 -8.12
CA SER A 157 2.47 -5.81 -7.00
C SER A 157 3.95 -5.64 -6.68
N LYS A 158 4.27 -5.62 -5.40
CA LYS A 158 5.63 -5.57 -4.87
C LYS A 158 5.71 -6.36 -3.56
N VAL A 159 6.90 -6.76 -3.16
CA VAL A 159 7.13 -7.38 -1.85
C VAL A 159 7.52 -6.31 -0.84
N ILE A 160 7.07 -6.44 0.40
CA ILE A 160 7.47 -5.55 1.49
C ILE A 160 9.00 -5.47 1.61
N PHE A 161 9.53 -4.28 1.76
CA PHE A 161 10.96 -4.08 1.98
C PHE A 161 11.38 -4.62 3.34
N SER A 162 12.45 -5.41 3.35
CA SER A 162 12.99 -6.04 4.56
C SER A 162 14.51 -5.88 4.55
N PHE A 163 15.00 -4.97 5.36
CA PHE A 163 16.43 -4.70 5.50
C PHE A 163 17.06 -5.45 6.68
N THR A 164 16.24 -6.02 7.56
CA THR A 164 16.64 -6.71 8.78
C THR A 164 15.73 -7.93 9.02
N PRO A 165 16.24 -9.00 9.64
CA PRO A 165 15.47 -10.23 9.83
C PRO A 165 14.37 -10.14 10.90
N ASP A 166 14.19 -9.00 11.56
CA ASP A 166 13.10 -8.76 12.53
C ASP A 166 11.78 -8.27 11.87
N ILE A 167 11.74 -8.18 10.55
CA ILE A 167 10.52 -7.85 9.79
C ILE A 167 9.70 -9.11 9.53
N VAL A 168 9.09 -9.64 10.59
CA VAL A 168 8.29 -10.89 10.53
C VAL A 168 7.06 -10.81 9.61
N MET A 169 6.65 -9.62 9.22
CA MET A 169 5.61 -9.41 8.22
C MET A 169 6.07 -9.68 6.78
N SER A 170 7.36 -9.93 6.56
CA SER A 170 7.87 -10.33 5.26
C SER A 170 7.64 -11.84 5.03
N PRO A 171 7.23 -12.26 3.82
CA PRO A 171 7.22 -13.67 3.46
C PRO A 171 8.57 -14.37 3.64
N LEU A 172 9.68 -13.63 3.48
CA LEU A 172 11.04 -14.14 3.67
C LEU A 172 11.39 -14.47 5.13
N ALA A 173 10.53 -14.11 6.09
CA ALA A 173 10.67 -14.54 7.47
C ALA A 173 10.42 -16.05 7.65
N LEU A 174 9.62 -16.66 6.76
CA LEU A 174 9.39 -18.08 6.74
C LEU A 174 10.67 -18.86 6.38
N PRO A 175 10.90 -20.02 7.00
CA PRO A 175 11.91 -20.94 6.51
C PRO A 175 11.55 -21.49 5.11
N ARG A 176 12.58 -21.88 4.34
CA ARG A 176 12.45 -22.28 2.92
C ARG A 176 11.43 -23.40 2.73
N GLU A 177 11.44 -24.37 3.60
CA GLU A 177 10.54 -25.54 3.55
C GLU A 177 9.05 -25.19 3.69
N LEU A 178 8.72 -24.04 4.28
CA LEU A 178 7.35 -23.53 4.35
C LEU A 178 7.03 -22.55 3.23
N LEU A 179 8.00 -21.70 2.89
CA LEU A 179 7.80 -20.64 1.90
C LEU A 179 7.66 -21.19 0.48
N GLU A 180 8.57 -22.06 0.07
CA GLU A 180 8.68 -22.50 -1.33
C GLU A 180 7.44 -23.26 -1.82
N PRO A 181 6.90 -24.28 -1.10
CA PRO A 181 5.67 -24.94 -1.52
C PRO A 181 4.47 -24.00 -1.60
N TRP A 182 4.41 -23.00 -0.71
CA TRP A 182 3.32 -22.01 -0.73
C TRP A 182 3.44 -21.08 -1.94
N LEU A 183 4.65 -20.63 -2.28
CA LEU A 183 4.87 -19.84 -3.48
C LEU A 183 4.54 -20.62 -4.75
N ASP A 184 4.88 -21.91 -4.82
CA ASP A 184 4.53 -22.76 -5.96
C ASP A 184 3.01 -22.87 -6.15
N GLU A 185 2.27 -23.05 -5.07
CA GLU A 185 0.80 -23.05 -5.07
C GLU A 185 0.25 -21.70 -5.57
N LEU A 186 0.75 -20.58 -5.03
CA LEU A 186 0.31 -19.25 -5.44
C LEU A 186 0.65 -18.93 -6.90
N ILE A 187 1.84 -19.30 -7.36
CA ILE A 187 2.26 -19.09 -8.76
C ILE A 187 1.37 -19.90 -9.72
N ALA A 188 1.09 -21.17 -9.38
CA ALA A 188 0.25 -22.05 -10.20
C ALA A 188 -1.20 -21.52 -10.32
N ASN A 189 -1.73 -20.91 -9.26
CA ASN A 189 -3.11 -20.44 -9.20
C ASN A 189 -3.27 -18.96 -9.59
N SER A 190 -2.20 -18.18 -9.66
CA SER A 190 -2.25 -16.76 -10.01
C SER A 190 -2.68 -16.55 -11.45
N THR A 191 -3.65 -15.67 -11.68
CA THR A 191 -4.14 -15.28 -13.00
C THR A 191 -3.49 -13.99 -13.51
N ASN A 192 -2.89 -13.20 -12.61
CA ASN A 192 -2.26 -11.92 -12.93
C ASN A 192 -0.75 -12.09 -13.24
N LYS A 193 -0.32 -11.63 -14.41
CA LYS A 193 1.10 -11.76 -14.82
C LYS A 193 2.05 -11.04 -13.86
N THR A 194 1.73 -9.82 -13.46
CA THR A 194 2.58 -9.02 -12.57
C THR A 194 2.75 -9.70 -11.21
N MET A 195 1.66 -10.27 -10.68
CA MET A 195 1.68 -11.03 -9.43
C MET A 195 2.57 -12.28 -9.57
N ARG A 196 2.38 -13.07 -10.62
CA ARG A 196 3.24 -14.26 -10.88
C ARG A 196 4.71 -13.90 -10.97
N ASP A 197 5.04 -12.81 -11.66
CA ASP A 197 6.42 -12.35 -11.79
C ASP A 197 7.01 -11.99 -10.41
N VAL A 198 6.24 -11.30 -9.56
CA VAL A 198 6.65 -10.97 -8.18
C VAL A 198 6.84 -12.22 -7.31
N LEU A 199 5.90 -13.17 -7.36
CA LEU A 199 6.00 -14.43 -6.60
C LEU A 199 7.19 -15.27 -7.08
N THR A 200 7.43 -15.35 -8.39
CA THR A 200 8.57 -16.05 -8.98
C THR A 200 9.90 -15.42 -8.56
N GLN A 201 10.00 -14.09 -8.57
CA GLN A 201 11.18 -13.39 -8.07
C GLN A 201 11.38 -13.60 -6.56
N LEU A 202 10.31 -13.62 -5.77
CA LEU A 202 10.38 -13.87 -4.34
C LEU A 202 10.93 -15.26 -4.04
N LYS A 203 10.55 -16.29 -4.82
CA LYS A 203 11.05 -17.66 -4.69
C LYS A 203 12.57 -17.76 -4.85
N THR A 204 13.18 -16.88 -5.67
CA THR A 204 14.65 -16.87 -5.88
C THR A 204 15.44 -16.10 -4.81
N ARG A 205 14.75 -15.34 -3.95
CA ARG A 205 15.42 -14.60 -2.88
C ARG A 205 15.78 -15.51 -1.71
N PRO A 206 16.91 -15.26 -1.03
CA PRO A 206 17.21 -15.96 0.21
C PRO A 206 16.17 -15.60 1.29
N THR A 207 15.76 -16.58 2.09
CA THR A 207 14.99 -16.35 3.32
C THR A 207 15.85 -15.66 4.37
N PHE A 208 15.25 -15.12 5.42
CA PHE A 208 16.03 -14.51 6.51
C PHE A 208 16.93 -15.51 7.22
N GLN A 209 16.50 -16.78 7.32
CA GLN A 209 17.33 -17.84 7.88
C GLN A 209 18.58 -18.10 7.03
N GLU A 210 18.45 -18.10 5.71
CA GLU A 210 19.56 -18.28 4.78
C GLU A 210 20.50 -17.07 4.71
N GLN A 211 19.95 -15.85 4.80
CA GLN A 211 20.72 -14.62 4.67
C GLN A 211 21.41 -14.22 5.99
N TRP A 212 20.77 -14.48 7.14
CA TRP A 212 21.26 -14.12 8.48
C TRP A 212 21.20 -15.30 9.45
N PRO A 213 21.89 -16.43 9.18
CA PRO A 213 21.73 -17.68 9.95
C PRO A 213 22.02 -17.53 11.44
N ASN A 214 22.94 -16.65 11.83
CA ASN A 214 23.33 -16.43 13.22
C ASN A 214 22.39 -15.50 14.00
N GLU A 215 21.66 -14.63 13.30
CA GLU A 215 20.82 -13.59 13.91
C GLU A 215 19.33 -13.90 13.77
N TRP A 216 18.98 -14.80 12.86
CA TRP A 216 17.62 -15.06 12.45
C TRP A 216 16.68 -15.36 13.63
N ALA A 217 17.01 -16.35 14.48
CA ALA A 217 16.12 -16.77 15.57
C ALA A 217 15.84 -15.64 16.57
N THR A 218 16.89 -14.93 17.00
CA THR A 218 16.77 -13.80 17.94
C THR A 218 15.97 -12.64 17.30
N SER A 219 16.18 -12.39 16.01
CA SER A 219 15.48 -11.33 15.30
C SER A 219 14.01 -11.66 15.07
N LEU A 220 13.68 -12.90 14.77
CA LEU A 220 12.28 -13.35 14.68
C LEU A 220 11.54 -13.17 15.99
N LYS A 221 12.14 -13.60 17.10
CA LYS A 221 11.58 -13.36 18.44
C LYS A 221 11.30 -11.88 18.68
N LYS A 222 12.27 -11.00 18.43
CA LYS A 222 12.11 -9.56 18.54
C LYS A 222 10.97 -9.03 17.66
N GLY A 223 10.86 -9.53 16.43
CA GLY A 223 9.79 -9.18 15.50
C GLY A 223 8.43 -9.66 16.01
N LYS A 224 8.33 -10.91 16.49
CA LYS A 224 7.12 -11.47 17.09
C LYS A 224 6.68 -10.63 18.30
N ASP A 225 7.58 -10.33 19.25
CA ASP A 225 7.26 -9.52 20.43
C ASP A 225 6.71 -8.14 20.04
N ARG A 226 7.24 -7.54 18.96
CA ARG A 226 6.72 -6.28 18.42
C ARG A 226 5.30 -6.41 17.88
N ILE A 227 5.01 -7.47 17.12
CA ILE A 227 3.66 -7.74 16.60
C ILE A 227 2.68 -7.94 17.75
N LEU A 228 3.00 -8.79 18.74
CA LEU A 228 2.14 -9.03 19.89
C LEU A 228 1.84 -7.74 20.68
N LYS A 229 2.83 -6.87 20.85
CA LYS A 229 2.62 -5.55 21.48
C LYS A 229 1.70 -4.65 20.66
N LEU A 230 1.85 -4.65 19.33
CA LEU A 230 0.98 -3.88 18.44
C LEU A 230 -0.46 -4.39 18.51
N GLU A 231 -0.67 -5.69 18.52
CA GLU A 231 -2.00 -6.31 18.64
C GLU A 231 -2.68 -5.95 19.97
N GLN A 232 -1.93 -5.86 21.09
CA GLN A 232 -2.47 -5.41 22.38
C GLN A 232 -2.96 -3.96 22.39
N ILE A 233 -2.34 -3.10 21.55
CA ILE A 233 -2.68 -1.66 21.48
C ILE A 233 -3.80 -1.41 20.48
N ARG A 234 -3.92 -2.27 19.45
CA ARG A 234 -4.93 -2.13 18.40
C ARG A 234 -6.28 -2.63 18.89
N THR A 235 -7.34 -1.99 18.44
CA THR A 235 -8.73 -2.40 18.69
C THR A 235 -9.23 -3.47 17.72
N GLN A 236 -8.35 -4.00 16.86
CA GLN A 236 -8.70 -5.00 15.85
C GLN A 236 -8.98 -6.35 16.50
N SER A 237 -10.03 -7.02 16.02
CA SER A 237 -10.48 -8.33 16.53
C SER A 237 -9.67 -9.51 15.99
N VAL A 238 -8.82 -9.31 14.98
CA VAL A 238 -8.05 -10.36 14.30
C VAL A 238 -6.58 -10.22 14.64
N THR A 239 -5.94 -11.32 15.02
CA THR A 239 -4.49 -11.42 15.28
C THR A 239 -3.75 -12.08 14.11
N LEU A 240 -2.42 -11.96 14.10
CA LEU A 240 -1.61 -12.70 13.13
C LEU A 240 -1.80 -14.22 13.27
N SER A 241 -1.94 -14.72 14.50
CA SER A 241 -2.19 -16.13 14.76
C SER A 241 -3.52 -16.60 14.15
N ASP A 242 -4.57 -15.79 14.20
CA ASP A 242 -5.85 -16.12 13.58
C ASP A 242 -5.71 -16.23 12.06
N ILE A 243 -5.00 -15.28 11.44
CA ILE A 243 -4.75 -15.29 9.98
C ILE A 243 -3.93 -16.52 9.59
N LEU A 244 -2.83 -16.79 10.32
CA LEU A 244 -1.95 -17.93 10.05
C LEU A 244 -2.63 -19.28 10.29
N GLY A 245 -3.72 -19.30 11.07
CA GLY A 245 -4.53 -20.50 11.33
C GLY A 245 -5.09 -21.17 10.07
N ALA A 246 -5.28 -20.41 8.98
CA ALA A 246 -5.67 -20.96 7.68
C ALA A 246 -4.58 -21.84 7.04
N ARG A 247 -3.32 -21.84 7.57
CA ARG A 247 -2.21 -22.69 7.13
C ARG A 247 -1.48 -23.28 8.35
N PRO A 248 -1.91 -24.45 8.86
CA PRO A 248 -1.47 -24.99 10.15
C PRO A 248 0.05 -25.09 10.34
N ALA A 249 0.80 -25.46 9.31
CA ALA A 249 2.26 -25.55 9.40
C ALA A 249 2.93 -24.19 9.63
N VAL A 250 2.36 -23.11 9.06
CA VAL A 250 2.85 -21.74 9.26
C VAL A 250 2.47 -21.23 10.65
N LEU A 251 1.27 -21.56 11.12
CA LEU A 251 0.86 -21.23 12.50
C LEU A 251 1.78 -21.95 13.51
N GLU A 252 2.05 -23.26 13.30
CA GLU A 252 2.94 -24.02 14.16
C GLU A 252 4.34 -23.41 14.23
N TRP A 253 4.90 -23.01 13.08
CA TRP A 253 6.16 -22.29 13.02
C TRP A 253 6.09 -20.98 13.84
N TRP A 254 5.05 -20.17 13.65
CA TRP A 254 4.85 -18.93 14.39
C TRP A 254 4.79 -19.13 15.90
N MET A 255 4.07 -20.18 16.34
CA MET A 255 3.94 -20.50 17.77
C MET A 255 5.26 -20.91 18.40
N LYS A 256 6.16 -21.58 17.63
CA LYS A 256 7.48 -22.04 18.09
C LYS A 256 8.58 -20.97 18.16
N ILE A 257 8.32 -19.75 17.69
CA ILE A 257 9.27 -18.64 17.83
C ILE A 257 9.33 -18.25 19.30
N GLU A 258 10.47 -18.52 19.98
CA GLU A 258 10.71 -18.27 21.40
C GLU A 258 11.70 -17.10 21.61
#